data_7a2bcc81b802281ace2552467df45a9d
#
_entry.id   7a2bcc81b802281ace2552467df45a9d
#
_cell.length_a   1.000
_cell.length_b   1.000
_cell.length_c   1.000
_cell.angle_alpha   90.00
_cell.angle_beta   90.00
_cell.angle_gamma   90.00
#
_symmetry.space_group_name_H-M   'P 1'
#
loop_
_entity.id
_entity.type
_entity.pdbx_description
1 polymer ?
#
loop_
_entity_poly.entity_id
_entity_poly.type
_entity_poly.pdbx_seq_one_letter_code
_entity_poly.pdbx_strand_id
1 'polypeptide(L)'
;MAPIPYGEQAAFFRAALFLGLLKGERVVRWADAVIARDGSAPAGFIEVAATSPEDLTTLRHALLTVCGEKESAAVVRALLGAAGRDLSAGRRSFKDTMTVLKQLRASIAVDRALNDRLKTLGVDVALAGAGTGPAAAAEQRVREWLRERESDADAFLEAR
;
A
#
# COMPACT_ATOMS: atom_id res chain seq x y z
N MET A 1 -4.15 2.24 21.22
CA MET A 1 -3.74 1.39 20.07
C MET A 1 -2.27 1.07 20.22
N ALA A 2 -1.87 -0.20 20.15
CA ALA A 2 -0.45 -0.55 20.22
C ALA A 2 0.30 0.04 18.99
N PRO A 3 1.56 0.50 19.17
CA PRO A 3 2.33 1.01 18.05
C PRO A 3 2.60 -0.10 17.02
N ILE A 4 2.49 0.25 15.74
CA ILE A 4 2.80 -0.70 14.67
C ILE A 4 4.31 -0.99 14.70
N PRO A 5 4.73 -2.27 14.69
CA PRO A 5 6.13 -2.63 14.64
C PRO A 5 6.83 -2.04 13.41
N TYR A 6 8.08 -1.62 13.54
CA TYR A 6 8.86 -1.05 12.45
C TYR A 6 8.96 -1.96 11.23
N GLY A 7 9.09 -3.27 11.45
CA GLY A 7 9.09 -4.24 10.36
C GLY A 7 7.81 -4.20 9.53
N GLU A 8 6.64 -4.06 10.15
CA GLU A 8 5.37 -3.93 9.42
C GLU A 8 5.25 -2.57 8.72
N GLN A 9 5.71 -1.48 9.36
CA GLN A 9 5.74 -0.17 8.72
C GLN A 9 6.65 -0.18 7.48
N ALA A 10 7.84 -0.75 7.59
CA ALA A 10 8.76 -0.90 6.46
C ALA A 10 8.20 -1.78 5.35
N ALA A 11 7.51 -2.88 5.68
CA ALA A 11 6.83 -3.73 4.71
C ALA A 11 5.73 -2.97 3.96
N PHE A 12 4.92 -2.19 4.68
CA PHE A 12 3.92 -1.31 4.07
C PHE A 12 4.57 -0.29 3.12
N PHE A 13 5.61 0.43 3.56
CA PHE A 13 6.29 1.42 2.72
C PHE A 13 6.91 0.79 1.48
N ARG A 14 7.56 -0.37 1.62
CA ARG A 14 8.16 -1.09 0.50
C ARG A 14 7.12 -1.48 -0.57
N ALA A 15 6.01 -2.06 -0.14
CA ALA A 15 4.93 -2.46 -1.03
C ALA A 15 4.19 -1.25 -1.62
N ALA A 16 3.97 -0.20 -0.82
CA ALA A 16 3.33 1.03 -1.27
C ALA A 16 4.17 1.78 -2.33
N LEU A 17 5.51 1.79 -2.20
CA LEU A 17 6.41 2.30 -3.25
C LEU A 17 6.29 1.49 -4.54
N PHE A 18 6.28 0.16 -4.43
CA PHE A 18 6.13 -0.72 -5.58
C PHE A 18 4.82 -0.51 -6.33
N LEU A 19 3.73 -0.30 -5.59
CA LEU A 19 2.40 -0.06 -6.14
C LEU A 19 2.17 1.40 -6.58
N GLY A 20 3.16 2.28 -6.38
CA GLY A 20 3.04 3.70 -6.68
C GLY A 20 2.02 4.44 -5.79
N LEU A 21 1.74 3.93 -4.60
CA LEU A 21 0.83 4.54 -3.62
C LEU A 21 1.52 5.62 -2.76
N LEU A 22 2.85 5.61 -2.70
CA LEU A 22 3.65 6.59 -1.96
C LEU A 22 4.83 7.06 -2.78
N LYS A 23 5.36 8.23 -2.41
CA LYS A 23 6.61 8.77 -2.92
C LYS A 23 7.77 8.46 -1.98
N GLY A 24 8.99 8.36 -2.51
CA GLY A 24 10.18 8.05 -1.75
C GLY A 24 10.48 9.06 -0.65
N GLU A 25 10.17 10.35 -0.85
CA GLU A 25 10.39 11.40 0.16
C GLU A 25 9.66 11.13 1.48
N ARG A 26 8.50 10.47 1.41
CA ARG A 26 7.77 10.11 2.62
C ARG A 26 8.49 9.00 3.40
N VAL A 27 9.07 8.06 2.70
CA VAL A 27 9.80 6.93 3.29
C VAL A 27 11.09 7.41 3.94
N VAL A 28 11.85 8.25 3.26
CA VAL A 28 13.07 8.86 3.81
C VAL A 28 12.76 9.66 5.08
N ARG A 29 11.75 10.54 5.02
CA ARG A 29 11.31 11.31 6.21
C ARG A 29 10.86 10.42 7.38
N TRP A 30 10.22 9.30 7.10
CA TRP A 30 9.86 8.34 8.15
C TRP A 30 11.13 7.75 8.80
N ALA A 31 12.11 7.33 8.02
CA ALA A 31 13.37 6.79 8.53
C ALA A 31 14.12 7.83 9.37
N ASP A 32 14.21 9.08 8.91
CA ASP A 32 14.80 10.20 9.65
C ASP A 32 14.10 10.41 10.99
N ALA A 33 12.76 10.38 11.00
CA ALA A 33 11.99 10.56 12.24
C ALA A 33 12.21 9.43 13.25
N VAL A 34 12.36 8.18 12.78
CA VAL A 34 12.70 7.04 13.66
C VAL A 34 14.10 7.20 14.23
N ILE A 35 15.09 7.56 13.41
CA ILE A 35 16.47 7.79 13.86
C ILE A 35 16.52 8.90 14.92
N ALA A 36 15.82 10.03 14.67
CA ALA A 36 15.80 11.16 15.59
C ALA A 36 15.13 10.83 16.92
N ARG A 37 14.09 9.98 16.92
CA ARG A 37 13.36 9.60 18.13
C ARG A 37 14.10 8.59 18.98
N ASP A 38 14.66 7.57 18.38
CA ASP A 38 15.16 6.40 19.09
C ASP A 38 16.66 6.49 19.42
N GLY A 39 17.38 7.47 18.87
CA GLY A 39 18.80 7.78 19.16
C GLY A 39 19.81 6.67 18.79
N SER A 40 19.35 5.45 18.57
CA SER A 40 20.13 4.26 18.16
C SER A 40 19.30 3.39 17.21
N ALA A 41 18.89 3.96 16.09
CA ALA A 41 18.11 3.23 15.10
C ALA A 41 18.92 2.06 14.50
N PRO A 42 18.28 0.93 14.21
CA PRO A 42 18.93 -0.16 13.49
C PRO A 42 19.59 0.30 12.17
N ALA A 43 20.69 -0.35 11.76
CA ALA A 43 21.46 0.04 10.57
C ALA A 43 20.60 0.20 9.30
N GLY A 44 19.56 -0.62 9.13
CA GLY A 44 18.66 -0.53 7.99
C GLY A 44 17.93 0.83 7.86
N PHE A 45 17.63 1.52 8.97
CA PHE A 45 17.04 2.86 8.91
C PHE A 45 18.01 3.90 8.38
N ILE A 46 19.29 3.78 8.74
CA ILE A 46 20.35 4.68 8.25
C ILE A 46 20.47 4.52 6.72
N GLU A 47 20.44 3.29 6.23
CA GLU A 47 20.48 3.00 4.79
C GLU A 47 19.27 3.62 4.05
N VAL A 48 18.05 3.47 4.59
CA VAL A 48 16.85 4.09 4.03
C VAL A 48 16.97 5.61 4.01
N ALA A 49 17.40 6.23 5.12
CA ALA A 49 17.53 7.69 5.24
C ALA A 49 18.62 8.26 4.32
N ALA A 50 19.68 7.50 4.05
CA ALA A 50 20.77 7.89 3.16
C ALA A 50 20.47 7.70 1.66
N THR A 51 19.38 6.99 1.33
CA THR A 51 19.02 6.70 -0.07
C THR A 51 18.28 7.88 -0.70
N SER A 52 18.62 8.20 -1.97
CA SER A 52 17.86 9.21 -2.73
C SER A 52 16.38 8.84 -2.83
N PRO A 53 15.45 9.77 -2.55
CA PRO A 53 14.02 9.52 -2.62
C PRO A 53 13.52 9.20 -4.03
N GLU A 54 14.26 9.56 -5.08
CA GLU A 54 13.96 9.25 -6.48
C GLU A 54 14.40 7.82 -6.86
N ASP A 55 15.35 7.23 -6.14
CA ASP A 55 15.81 5.86 -6.38
C ASP A 55 14.94 4.84 -5.64
N LEU A 56 13.75 4.62 -6.20
CA LEU A 56 12.74 3.73 -5.62
C LEU A 56 13.23 2.28 -5.54
N THR A 57 14.13 1.86 -6.41
CA THR A 57 14.69 0.49 -6.42
C THR A 57 15.58 0.29 -5.22
N THR A 58 16.53 1.18 -5.00
CA THR A 58 17.44 1.13 -3.83
C THR A 58 16.67 1.32 -2.53
N LEU A 59 15.69 2.26 -2.47
CA LEU A 59 14.83 2.42 -1.30
C LEU A 59 14.07 1.14 -0.93
N ARG A 60 13.49 0.46 -1.91
CA ARG A 60 12.78 -0.80 -1.68
C ARG A 60 13.72 -1.91 -1.20
N HIS A 61 14.95 -1.92 -1.69
CA HIS A 61 15.97 -2.87 -1.25
C HIS A 61 16.40 -2.58 0.20
N ALA A 62 16.70 -1.32 0.53
CA ALA A 62 17.04 -0.90 1.88
C ALA A 62 15.92 -1.24 2.90
N LEU A 63 14.65 -1.06 2.52
CA LEU A 63 13.52 -1.43 3.38
C LEU A 63 13.46 -2.94 3.70
N LEU A 64 14.00 -3.82 2.83
CA LEU A 64 14.06 -5.27 3.12
C LEU A 64 14.89 -5.60 4.35
N THR A 65 15.93 -4.82 4.65
CA THR A 65 16.77 -5.02 5.83
C THR A 65 16.03 -4.74 7.12
N VAL A 66 14.93 -3.96 7.06
CA VAL A 66 14.07 -3.61 8.19
C VAL A 66 12.86 -4.56 8.30
N CYS A 67 12.21 -4.90 7.19
CA CYS A 67 10.91 -5.58 7.21
C CYS A 67 10.95 -7.09 6.97
N GLY A 68 12.03 -7.64 6.44
CA GLY A 68 12.00 -9.00 5.92
C GLY A 68 11.18 -9.16 4.63
N GLU A 69 10.86 -10.41 4.25
CA GLU A 69 10.36 -10.71 2.90
C GLU A 69 8.83 -10.74 2.74
N LYS A 70 8.06 -10.90 3.83
CA LYS A 70 6.62 -11.14 3.76
C LYS A 70 5.79 -9.99 4.35
N GLU A 71 4.74 -9.62 3.63
CA GLU A 71 3.73 -8.68 4.10
C GLU A 71 2.70 -9.40 4.99
N SER A 72 2.37 -8.79 6.14
CA SER A 72 1.28 -9.28 6.99
C SER A 72 -0.10 -8.94 6.42
N ALA A 73 -1.15 -9.62 6.89
CA ALA A 73 -2.52 -9.29 6.53
C ALA A 73 -2.90 -7.83 6.88
N ALA A 74 -2.31 -7.27 7.95
CA ALA A 74 -2.50 -5.86 8.31
C ALA A 74 -1.91 -4.92 7.27
N VAL A 75 -0.69 -5.21 6.79
CA VAL A 75 -0.04 -4.46 5.71
C VAL A 75 -0.89 -4.50 4.43
N VAL A 76 -1.39 -5.68 4.06
CA VAL A 76 -2.24 -5.81 2.85
C VAL A 76 -3.52 -4.99 2.96
N ARG A 77 -4.21 -5.01 4.12
CA ARG A 77 -5.39 -4.17 4.34
C ARG A 77 -5.05 -2.68 4.27
N ALA A 78 -3.93 -2.27 4.84
CA ALA A 78 -3.47 -0.88 4.78
C ALA A 78 -3.16 -0.43 3.34
N LEU A 79 -2.58 -1.28 2.50
CA LEU A 79 -2.35 -0.99 1.07
C LEU A 79 -3.67 -0.78 0.32
N LEU A 80 -4.68 -1.61 0.59
CA LEU A 80 -6.01 -1.43 0.03
C LEU A 80 -6.65 -0.12 0.49
N GLY A 81 -6.51 0.21 1.77
CA GLY A 81 -6.97 1.48 2.34
C GLY A 81 -6.28 2.69 1.71
N ALA A 82 -4.97 2.63 1.47
CA ALA A 82 -4.22 3.68 0.80
C ALA A 82 -4.70 3.88 -0.65
N ALA A 83 -4.96 2.80 -1.39
CA ALA A 83 -5.53 2.87 -2.73
C ALA A 83 -6.94 3.49 -2.73
N GLY A 84 -7.77 3.13 -1.74
CA GLY A 84 -9.11 3.70 -1.54
C GLY A 84 -9.06 5.20 -1.25
N ARG A 85 -8.16 5.62 -0.36
CA ARG A 85 -7.94 7.03 -0.03
C ARG A 85 -7.50 7.86 -1.24
N ASP A 86 -6.62 7.34 -2.08
CA ASP A 86 -6.19 8.03 -3.30
C ASP A 86 -7.33 8.17 -4.30
N LEU A 87 -8.16 7.14 -4.43
CA LEU A 87 -9.35 7.15 -5.27
C LEU A 87 -10.41 8.14 -4.74
N SER A 88 -10.71 8.10 -3.44
CA SER A 88 -11.69 9.00 -2.80
C SER A 88 -11.28 10.47 -2.87
N ALA A 89 -9.99 10.74 -2.73
CA ALA A 89 -9.43 12.10 -2.82
C ALA A 89 -9.20 12.59 -4.26
N GLY A 90 -9.52 11.79 -5.28
CA GLY A 90 -9.31 12.13 -6.68
C GLY A 90 -7.84 12.19 -7.12
N ARG A 91 -6.89 11.69 -6.29
CA ARG A 91 -5.47 11.64 -6.62
C ARG A 91 -5.14 10.54 -7.62
N ARG A 92 -6.03 9.56 -7.74
CA ARG A 92 -5.90 8.41 -8.66
C ARG A 92 -7.22 8.17 -9.39
N SER A 93 -7.13 7.86 -10.68
CA SER A 93 -8.32 7.47 -11.45
C SER A 93 -8.82 6.07 -11.02
N PHE A 94 -10.09 5.76 -11.31
CA PHE A 94 -10.63 4.42 -11.08
C PHE A 94 -9.84 3.35 -11.87
N LYS A 95 -9.51 3.63 -13.13
CA LYS A 95 -8.71 2.74 -13.99
C LYS A 95 -7.34 2.43 -13.38
N ASP A 96 -6.64 3.46 -12.89
CA ASP A 96 -5.32 3.28 -12.26
C ASP A 96 -5.43 2.54 -10.94
N THR A 97 -6.49 2.78 -10.17
CA THR A 97 -6.76 2.02 -8.94
C THR A 97 -6.97 0.54 -9.26
N MET A 98 -7.73 0.18 -10.29
CA MET A 98 -7.89 -1.21 -10.71
C MET A 98 -6.56 -1.84 -11.14
N THR A 99 -5.65 -1.09 -11.74
CA THR A 99 -4.30 -1.54 -12.07
C THR A 99 -3.50 -1.85 -10.80
N VAL A 100 -3.55 -0.98 -9.78
CA VAL A 100 -2.93 -1.22 -8.48
C VAL A 100 -3.48 -2.49 -7.83
N LEU A 101 -4.79 -2.71 -7.82
CA LEU A 101 -5.40 -3.93 -7.26
C LEU A 101 -4.95 -5.20 -7.98
N LYS A 102 -4.81 -5.15 -9.30
CA LYS A 102 -4.25 -6.27 -10.09
C LYS A 102 -2.79 -6.56 -9.74
N GLN A 103 -1.97 -5.51 -9.63
CA GLN A 103 -0.55 -5.65 -9.25
C GLN A 103 -0.42 -6.20 -7.82
N LEU A 104 -1.21 -5.69 -6.87
CA LEU A 104 -1.24 -6.18 -5.49
C LEU A 104 -1.54 -7.68 -5.47
N ARG A 105 -2.59 -8.12 -6.16
CA ARG A 105 -2.95 -9.53 -6.24
C ARG A 105 -1.87 -10.40 -6.88
N ALA A 106 -1.16 -9.90 -7.89
CA ALA A 106 -0.14 -10.65 -8.62
C ALA A 106 1.20 -10.75 -7.90
N SER A 107 1.54 -9.75 -7.06
CA SER A 107 2.90 -9.57 -6.53
C SER A 107 3.01 -9.71 -5.02
N ILE A 108 1.88 -9.66 -4.31
CA ILE A 108 1.82 -9.73 -2.85
C ILE A 108 1.03 -10.95 -2.44
N ALA A 109 1.54 -11.69 -1.46
CA ALA A 109 0.82 -12.85 -0.92
C ALA A 109 -0.43 -12.39 -0.16
N VAL A 110 -1.60 -12.66 -0.72
CA VAL A 110 -2.90 -12.38 -0.11
C VAL A 110 -3.57 -13.68 0.29
N ASP A 111 -4.38 -13.64 1.36
CA ASP A 111 -5.16 -14.80 1.72
C ASP A 111 -6.20 -15.16 0.63
N ARG A 112 -6.72 -16.39 0.70
CA ARG A 112 -7.64 -16.91 -0.31
C ARG A 112 -8.92 -16.07 -0.43
N ALA A 113 -9.51 -15.67 0.68
CA ALA A 113 -10.77 -14.92 0.69
C ALA A 113 -10.59 -13.54 0.02
N LEU A 114 -9.49 -12.85 0.34
CA LEU A 114 -9.15 -11.57 -0.29
C LEU A 114 -8.84 -11.73 -1.78
N ASN A 115 -8.09 -12.77 -2.16
CA ASN A 115 -7.80 -13.05 -3.55
C ASN A 115 -9.08 -13.30 -4.37
N ASP A 116 -10.00 -14.11 -3.85
CA ASP A 116 -11.27 -14.39 -4.49
C ASP A 116 -12.13 -13.11 -4.61
N ARG A 117 -12.12 -12.26 -3.57
CA ARG A 117 -12.83 -10.98 -3.61
C ARG A 117 -12.25 -10.04 -4.66
N LEU A 118 -10.94 -9.87 -4.72
CA LEU A 118 -10.26 -9.05 -5.73
C LEU A 118 -10.53 -9.56 -7.15
N LYS A 119 -10.55 -10.88 -7.34
CA LYS A 119 -10.90 -11.51 -8.61
C LYS A 119 -12.34 -11.19 -9.03
N THR A 120 -13.30 -11.34 -8.12
CA THR A 120 -14.72 -11.05 -8.37
C THR A 120 -14.92 -9.58 -8.76
N LEU A 121 -14.35 -8.64 -8.00
CA LEU A 121 -14.42 -7.21 -8.33
C LEU A 121 -13.81 -6.90 -9.71
N GLY A 122 -12.69 -7.54 -10.05
CA GLY A 122 -12.05 -7.40 -11.35
C GLY A 122 -12.90 -7.92 -12.50
N VAL A 123 -13.60 -9.04 -12.30
CA VAL A 123 -14.53 -9.62 -13.30
C VAL A 123 -15.75 -8.72 -13.49
N ASP A 124 -16.36 -8.24 -12.40
CA ASP A 124 -17.52 -7.33 -12.46
C ASP A 124 -17.18 -6.06 -13.27
N VAL A 125 -16.01 -5.47 -13.03
CA VAL A 125 -15.56 -4.28 -13.75
C VAL A 125 -15.26 -4.59 -15.22
N ALA A 126 -14.66 -5.74 -15.51
CA ALA A 126 -14.39 -6.16 -16.89
C ALA A 126 -15.66 -6.40 -17.69
N LEU A 127 -16.66 -7.07 -17.11
CA LEU A 127 -17.96 -7.31 -17.73
C LEU A 127 -18.72 -6.00 -17.98
N ALA A 128 -18.68 -5.08 -17.02
CA ALA A 128 -19.27 -3.75 -17.18
C ALA A 128 -18.60 -2.96 -18.31
N GLY A 129 -17.27 -3.02 -18.41
CA GLY A 129 -16.51 -2.40 -19.50
C GLY A 129 -16.79 -2.99 -20.88
N ALA A 130 -17.19 -4.27 -20.94
CA ALA A 130 -17.62 -4.94 -22.17
C ALA A 130 -19.10 -4.67 -22.53
N GLY A 131 -19.81 -3.80 -21.80
CA GLY A 131 -21.21 -3.47 -22.03
C GLY A 131 -22.21 -4.52 -21.56
N THR A 132 -21.77 -5.52 -20.81
CA THR A 132 -22.61 -6.63 -20.31
C THR A 132 -23.11 -6.45 -18.89
N GLY A 133 -22.90 -5.25 -18.28
CA GLY A 133 -23.34 -4.95 -16.93
C GLY A 133 -23.35 -3.45 -16.62
N PRO A 134 -23.95 -3.03 -15.48
CA PRO A 134 -24.01 -1.64 -15.08
C PRO A 134 -22.63 -1.16 -14.58
N ALA A 135 -21.90 -0.45 -15.44
CA ALA A 135 -20.54 0.05 -15.15
C ALA A 135 -20.48 0.88 -13.87
N ALA A 136 -21.43 1.79 -13.68
CA ALA A 136 -21.51 2.63 -12.49
C ALA A 136 -21.68 1.82 -11.20
N ALA A 137 -22.49 0.77 -11.22
CA ALA A 137 -22.69 -0.09 -10.06
C ALA A 137 -21.46 -0.93 -9.72
N ALA A 138 -20.72 -1.41 -10.72
CA ALA A 138 -19.45 -2.13 -10.52
C ALA A 138 -18.39 -1.22 -9.91
N GLU A 139 -18.25 -0.01 -10.44
CA GLU A 139 -17.35 1.01 -9.90
C GLU A 139 -17.72 1.37 -8.46
N GLN A 140 -18.99 1.61 -8.19
CA GLN A 140 -19.48 1.98 -6.86
C GLN A 140 -19.16 0.89 -5.82
N ARG A 141 -19.36 -0.40 -6.15
CA ARG A 141 -18.98 -1.52 -5.26
C ARG A 141 -17.50 -1.54 -4.92
N VAL A 142 -16.62 -1.24 -5.88
CA VAL A 142 -15.17 -1.16 -5.63
C VAL A 142 -14.86 0.03 -4.71
N ARG A 143 -15.45 1.20 -4.96
CA ARG A 143 -15.26 2.41 -4.14
C ARG A 143 -15.70 2.18 -2.69
N GLU A 144 -16.87 1.61 -2.48
CA GLU A 144 -17.39 1.31 -1.14
C GLU A 144 -16.49 0.30 -0.41
N TRP A 145 -16.12 -0.77 -1.10
CA TRP A 145 -15.27 -1.80 -0.53
C TRP A 145 -13.87 -1.28 -0.13
N LEU A 146 -13.28 -0.37 -0.89
CA LEU A 146 -11.99 0.25 -0.54
C LEU A 146 -12.16 1.27 0.60
N ARG A 147 -13.26 2.05 0.61
CA ARG A 147 -13.53 3.05 1.65
C ARG A 147 -13.59 2.44 3.05
N GLU A 148 -14.17 1.26 3.19
CA GLU A 148 -14.23 0.53 4.46
C GLU A 148 -12.83 0.24 5.07
N ARG A 149 -11.76 0.34 4.25
CA ARG A 149 -10.38 0.03 4.63
C ARG A 149 -9.48 1.26 4.77
N GLU A 150 -10.00 2.45 4.50
CA GLU A 150 -9.20 3.67 4.55
C GLU A 150 -8.59 3.90 5.95
N SER A 151 -9.30 3.54 7.01
CA SER A 151 -8.79 3.64 8.39
C SER A 151 -7.61 2.69 8.67
N ASP A 152 -7.51 1.55 7.98
CA ASP A 152 -6.36 0.64 8.12
C ASP A 152 -5.07 1.33 7.63
N ALA A 153 -5.17 2.17 6.59
CA ALA A 153 -4.03 2.92 6.07
C ALA A 153 -3.58 4.05 7.01
N ASP A 154 -4.50 4.67 7.75
CA ASP A 154 -4.21 5.80 8.63
C ASP A 154 -3.16 5.43 9.67
N ALA A 155 -3.30 4.26 10.28
CA ALA A 155 -2.37 3.78 11.29
C ALA A 155 -0.92 3.70 10.77
N PHE A 156 -0.74 3.30 9.50
CA PHE A 156 0.60 3.23 8.86
C PHE A 156 1.08 4.58 8.34
N LEU A 157 0.18 5.40 7.83
CA LEU A 157 0.50 6.71 7.25
C LEU A 157 0.75 7.77 8.32
N GLU A 158 0.17 7.65 9.50
CA GLU A 158 0.32 8.58 10.63
C GLU A 158 1.38 8.12 11.64
N ALA A 159 1.96 6.93 11.46
CA ALA A 159 3.07 6.45 12.27
C ALA A 159 4.24 7.44 12.15
N ARG A 160 4.46 8.21 13.23
CA ARG A 160 5.52 9.22 13.40
C ARG A 160 6.66 8.63 14.21
#